data_bf6632fe5080c49c79b235dcf41dfbff
#
_entry.id   bf6632fe5080c49c79b235dcf41dfbff
#
_cell.length_a   1.000
_cell.length_b   1.000
_cell.length_c   1.000
_cell.angle_alpha   90.00
_cell.angle_beta   90.00
_cell.angle_gamma   90.00
#
_symmetry.space_group_name_H-M   'P 1'
#
loop_
_entity.id
_entity.type
_entity.pdbx_description
1 polymer ?
#
loop_
_entity_poly.entity_id
_entity_poly.type
_entity_poly.pdbx_seq_one_letter_code
_entity_poly.pdbx_strand_id
1 'polypeptide(L)'
;MAAPNARRNTAIAASVFYFITIPFLILVIIGNTYNNNILTDIYFFSLDVSQVIPISVDNSNLLNSVARSLGLHDFYQVGIWNFCEGYNDEGVTYCSHPKQFYWFNPVEVLVSELLAGAKIALPSEAITVLTILRIGSQIMYGCFMAGICINTVLVFLSPLVIRTRWWSLALSFLSAIAGIVVSLGAAIATVITFAAKIALTAQDQLNIKANIGIKMFVFMWIAAIATDVAFLLHAAMGCCCKPDRRVVDSSGATVPNEKRPMVALPEFVRRRRSQGVSQ
;
A
#
# COMPACT_ATOMS: atom_id res chain seq x y z
N MET A 1 20.67 29.91 0.52
CA MET A 1 20.84 29.79 -0.95
C MET A 1 20.76 28.29 -1.27
N ALA A 2 19.68 27.78 -1.87
CA ALA A 2 19.61 26.38 -2.27
C ALA A 2 20.53 26.18 -3.49
N ALA A 3 21.39 25.16 -3.43
CA ALA A 3 22.29 24.82 -4.52
C ALA A 3 21.49 24.56 -5.82
N PRO A 4 22.00 24.97 -7.01
CA PRO A 4 21.28 24.83 -8.28
C PRO A 4 20.86 23.39 -8.61
N ASN A 5 21.47 22.43 -7.98
CA ASN A 5 21.17 20.99 -8.16
C ASN A 5 20.16 20.43 -7.12
N ALA A 6 19.76 21.21 -6.09
CA ALA A 6 18.93 20.70 -5.00
C ALA A 6 17.58 20.16 -5.51
N ARG A 7 16.89 20.90 -6.39
CA ARG A 7 15.61 20.50 -6.97
C ARG A 7 15.71 19.22 -7.80
N ARG A 8 16.78 19.12 -8.60
CA ARG A 8 17.02 17.91 -9.42
C ARG A 8 17.29 16.69 -8.54
N ASN A 9 18.13 16.84 -7.52
CA ASN A 9 18.47 15.74 -6.62
C ASN A 9 17.26 15.29 -5.80
N THR A 10 16.42 16.21 -5.33
CA THR A 10 15.18 15.87 -4.60
C THR A 10 14.17 15.17 -5.50
N ALA A 11 14.03 15.59 -6.78
CA ALA A 11 13.16 14.91 -7.74
C ALA A 11 13.65 13.49 -8.02
N ILE A 12 14.97 13.30 -8.18
CA ILE A 12 15.55 11.96 -8.38
C ILE A 12 15.32 11.10 -7.13
N ALA A 13 15.54 11.64 -5.93
CA ALA A 13 15.29 10.92 -4.68
C ALA A 13 13.82 10.48 -4.57
N ALA A 14 12.86 11.36 -4.87
CA ALA A 14 11.45 11.01 -4.89
C ALA A 14 11.13 9.90 -5.90
N SER A 15 11.70 9.97 -7.12
CA SER A 15 11.54 8.90 -8.12
C SER A 15 12.07 7.56 -7.64
N VAL A 16 13.20 7.55 -6.94
CA VAL A 16 13.77 6.32 -6.35
C VAL A 16 12.84 5.71 -5.31
N PHE A 17 12.23 6.53 -4.44
CA PHE A 17 11.27 6.02 -3.46
C PHE A 17 10.02 5.43 -4.13
N TYR A 18 9.45 6.07 -5.15
CA TYR A 18 8.34 5.47 -5.91
C TYR A 18 8.75 4.18 -6.59
N PHE A 19 9.97 4.13 -7.15
CA PHE A 19 10.48 2.91 -7.77
C PHE A 19 10.66 1.78 -6.74
N ILE A 20 11.11 2.08 -5.53
CA ILE A 20 11.19 1.11 -4.43
C ILE A 20 9.80 0.64 -4.00
N THR A 21 8.79 1.51 -3.96
CA THR A 21 7.41 1.17 -3.58
C THR A 21 6.80 0.11 -4.49
N ILE A 22 7.08 0.16 -5.81
CA ILE A 22 6.44 -0.73 -6.79
C ILE A 22 6.70 -2.23 -6.51
N PRO A 23 7.95 -2.72 -6.35
CA PRO A 23 8.18 -4.14 -6.10
C PRO A 23 7.54 -4.61 -4.79
N PHE A 24 7.54 -3.79 -3.74
CA PHE A 24 6.87 -4.16 -2.49
C PHE A 24 5.34 -4.25 -2.65
N LEU A 25 4.71 -3.31 -3.36
CA LEU A 25 3.28 -3.41 -3.67
C LEU A 25 2.97 -4.61 -4.57
N ILE A 26 3.84 -4.93 -5.53
CA ILE A 26 3.69 -6.15 -6.34
C ILE A 26 3.71 -7.38 -5.44
N LEU A 27 4.67 -7.50 -4.52
CA LEU A 27 4.75 -8.63 -3.59
C LEU A 27 3.51 -8.72 -2.70
N VAL A 28 2.97 -7.59 -2.22
CA VAL A 28 1.70 -7.56 -1.48
C VAL A 28 0.54 -8.07 -2.34
N ILE A 29 0.49 -7.66 -3.61
CA ILE A 29 -0.61 -8.03 -4.52
C ILE A 29 -0.53 -9.50 -4.93
N ILE A 30 0.67 -10.02 -5.27
CA ILE A 30 0.83 -11.41 -5.73
C ILE A 30 1.01 -12.41 -4.58
N GLY A 31 1.19 -11.94 -3.34
CA GLY A 31 1.36 -12.78 -2.16
C GLY A 31 0.20 -13.77 -2.02
N ASN A 32 0.53 -15.03 -1.68
CA ASN A 32 -0.41 -16.13 -1.48
C ASN A 32 -1.34 -16.45 -2.68
N THR A 33 -1.00 -16.01 -3.90
CA THR A 33 -1.87 -16.20 -5.09
C THR A 33 -1.75 -17.60 -5.69
N TYR A 34 -0.54 -18.17 -5.65
CA TYR A 34 -0.25 -19.49 -6.22
C TYR A 34 0.56 -20.32 -5.25
N ASN A 35 0.43 -21.65 -5.35
CA ASN A 35 1.24 -22.60 -4.59
C ASN A 35 2.71 -22.54 -5.05
N ASN A 36 3.47 -21.60 -4.46
CA ASN A 36 4.90 -21.41 -4.65
C ASN A 36 5.50 -21.05 -3.31
N ASN A 37 6.59 -21.73 -2.90
CA ASN A 37 7.23 -21.58 -1.60
C ASN A 37 7.57 -20.14 -1.18
N ILE A 38 7.79 -19.23 -2.16
CA ILE A 38 8.06 -17.82 -1.88
C ILE A 38 6.76 -17.03 -1.65
N LEU A 39 5.74 -17.30 -2.48
CA LEU A 39 4.48 -16.55 -2.45
C LEU A 39 3.56 -16.99 -1.31
N THR A 40 3.57 -18.28 -0.97
CA THR A 40 2.81 -18.83 0.16
C THR A 40 3.28 -18.35 1.52
N ASP A 41 4.50 -17.82 1.61
CA ASP A 41 5.03 -17.18 2.81
C ASP A 41 4.56 -15.72 2.99
N ILE A 42 3.89 -15.14 1.98
CA ILE A 42 3.42 -13.75 1.97
C ILE A 42 1.89 -13.76 2.06
N TYR A 43 1.35 -13.81 3.26
CA TYR A 43 -0.08 -13.85 3.57
C TYR A 43 -0.44 -12.83 4.66
N PHE A 44 -1.70 -12.45 4.78
CA PHE A 44 -2.16 -11.54 5.84
C PHE A 44 -2.26 -12.25 7.17
N PHE A 45 -2.97 -13.37 7.21
CA PHE A 45 -3.02 -14.22 8.39
C PHE A 45 -3.20 -15.68 7.98
N SER A 46 -2.80 -16.58 8.87
CA SER A 46 -3.00 -18.02 8.75
C SER A 46 -3.86 -18.49 9.92
N LEU A 47 -4.86 -19.27 9.61
CA LEU A 47 -5.76 -19.90 10.56
C LEU A 47 -5.35 -21.37 10.68
N ASP A 48 -4.89 -21.80 11.84
CA ASP A 48 -4.57 -23.20 12.15
C ASP A 48 -5.74 -23.84 12.88
N VAL A 49 -6.34 -24.82 12.25
CA VAL A 49 -7.50 -25.60 12.74
C VAL A 49 -7.17 -27.09 12.95
N SER A 50 -5.88 -27.45 12.90
CA SER A 50 -5.40 -28.83 13.03
C SER A 50 -5.83 -29.48 14.36
N GLN A 51 -6.07 -28.68 15.39
CA GLN A 51 -6.49 -29.11 16.71
C GLN A 51 -7.81 -28.44 17.13
N VAL A 52 -8.72 -28.28 16.20
CA VAL A 52 -10.03 -27.64 16.44
C VAL A 52 -10.81 -28.33 17.57
N ILE A 53 -10.64 -29.64 17.74
CA ILE A 53 -11.20 -30.39 18.86
C ILE A 53 -10.20 -30.35 20.01
N PRO A 54 -10.55 -29.77 21.17
CA PRO A 54 -9.64 -29.63 22.32
C PRO A 54 -9.14 -30.99 22.81
N ILE A 55 -7.87 -31.02 23.25
CA ILE A 55 -7.21 -32.23 23.81
C ILE A 55 -7.93 -32.75 25.08
N SER A 56 -8.70 -31.88 25.74
CA SER A 56 -9.52 -32.25 26.90
C SER A 56 -10.71 -33.15 26.58
N VAL A 57 -11.04 -33.31 25.30
CA VAL A 57 -12.11 -34.23 24.86
C VAL A 57 -11.52 -35.62 24.66
N ASP A 58 -12.18 -36.63 25.24
CA ASP A 58 -11.80 -38.04 25.04
C ASP A 58 -11.71 -38.37 23.52
N ASN A 59 -10.61 -39.02 23.15
CA ASN A 59 -10.31 -39.34 21.74
C ASN A 59 -10.15 -38.15 20.78
N SER A 60 -9.76 -36.98 21.25
CA SER A 60 -9.56 -35.77 20.45
C SER A 60 -8.63 -36.00 19.23
N ASN A 61 -7.57 -36.80 19.38
CA ASN A 61 -6.67 -37.15 18.28
C ASN A 61 -7.37 -37.96 17.20
N LEU A 62 -8.25 -38.89 17.57
CA LEU A 62 -9.03 -39.65 16.63
C LEU A 62 -10.05 -38.76 15.88
N LEU A 63 -10.71 -37.86 16.62
CA LEU A 63 -11.69 -36.95 16.04
C LEU A 63 -11.04 -35.91 15.09
N ASN A 64 -9.85 -35.40 15.43
CA ASN A 64 -9.09 -34.52 14.53
C ASN A 64 -8.61 -35.27 13.29
N SER A 65 -8.18 -36.53 13.40
CA SER A 65 -7.82 -37.35 12.23
C SER A 65 -9.03 -37.67 11.34
N VAL A 66 -10.20 -37.86 11.92
CA VAL A 66 -11.47 -38.02 11.18
C VAL A 66 -11.83 -36.70 10.47
N ALA A 67 -11.69 -35.54 11.10
CA ALA A 67 -11.91 -34.24 10.47
C ALA A 67 -11.02 -34.06 9.23
N ARG A 68 -9.72 -34.41 9.35
CA ARG A 68 -8.79 -34.42 8.20
C ARG A 68 -9.23 -35.41 7.10
N SER A 69 -9.70 -36.60 7.47
CA SER A 69 -10.19 -37.57 6.50
C SER A 69 -11.50 -37.15 5.80
N LEU A 70 -12.25 -36.21 6.39
CA LEU A 70 -13.44 -35.59 5.81
C LEU A 70 -13.14 -34.40 4.92
N GLY A 71 -11.84 -34.05 4.72
CA GLY A 71 -11.38 -32.98 3.84
C GLY A 71 -10.98 -31.69 4.54
N LEU A 72 -11.08 -31.59 5.87
CA LEU A 72 -10.63 -30.40 6.59
C LEU A 72 -9.11 -30.30 6.55
N HIS A 73 -8.57 -29.18 6.04
CA HIS A 73 -7.15 -28.90 6.03
C HIS A 73 -6.67 -28.41 7.41
N ASP A 74 -5.39 -28.59 7.69
CA ASP A 74 -4.80 -28.20 9.00
C ASP A 74 -4.71 -26.69 9.14
N PHE A 75 -4.46 -25.97 8.03
CA PHE A 75 -4.38 -24.50 8.06
C PHE A 75 -4.92 -23.86 6.77
N TYR A 76 -5.36 -22.60 6.92
CA TYR A 76 -5.82 -21.72 5.85
C TYR A 76 -5.05 -20.41 5.89
N GLN A 77 -4.40 -20.04 4.79
CA GLN A 77 -3.67 -18.78 4.63
C GLN A 77 -4.44 -17.82 3.73
N VAL A 78 -4.58 -16.57 4.14
CA VAL A 78 -5.39 -15.58 3.43
C VAL A 78 -4.52 -14.56 2.71
N GLY A 79 -4.70 -14.48 1.39
CA GLY A 79 -4.13 -13.47 0.51
C GLY A 79 -5.11 -12.36 0.15
N ILE A 80 -4.70 -11.52 -0.81
CA ILE A 80 -5.54 -10.41 -1.30
C ILE A 80 -6.58 -10.86 -2.33
N TRP A 81 -6.29 -11.94 -3.07
CA TRP A 81 -7.13 -12.47 -4.16
C TRP A 81 -7.84 -13.75 -3.83
N ASN A 82 -7.30 -14.53 -2.90
CA ASN A 82 -7.69 -15.89 -2.62
C ASN A 82 -7.21 -16.34 -1.24
N PHE A 83 -7.51 -17.58 -0.91
CA PHE A 83 -6.89 -18.29 0.20
C PHE A 83 -6.15 -19.52 -0.32
N CYS A 84 -5.17 -19.96 0.44
CA CYS A 84 -4.48 -21.23 0.25
C CYS A 84 -4.69 -22.09 1.50
N GLU A 85 -4.71 -23.38 1.32
CA GLU A 85 -4.93 -24.38 2.37
C GLU A 85 -3.88 -25.47 2.29
N GLY A 86 -3.65 -26.16 3.38
CA GLY A 86 -2.64 -27.18 3.44
C GLY A 86 -2.59 -27.95 4.75
N TYR A 87 -1.61 -28.82 4.83
CA TYR A 87 -1.35 -29.66 5.98
C TYR A 87 -0.01 -29.33 6.61
N ASN A 88 0.09 -29.47 7.92
CA ASN A 88 1.31 -29.14 8.68
C ASN A 88 2.53 -29.97 8.26
N ASP A 89 2.32 -31.17 7.75
CA ASP A 89 3.33 -32.12 7.26
C ASP A 89 3.69 -31.92 5.80
N GLU A 90 2.78 -31.39 4.96
CA GLU A 90 2.96 -31.26 3.51
C GLU A 90 3.15 -29.81 3.05
N GLY A 91 2.78 -28.84 3.92
CA GLY A 91 2.72 -27.42 3.56
C GLY A 91 1.46 -27.07 2.79
N VAL A 92 1.51 -26.00 1.98
CA VAL A 92 0.36 -25.57 1.15
C VAL A 92 0.13 -26.57 0.03
N THR A 93 -1.04 -27.17 0.00
CA THR A 93 -1.43 -28.17 -1.01
C THR A 93 -2.30 -27.59 -2.11
N TYR A 94 -3.17 -26.63 -1.78
CA TYR A 94 -4.08 -26.05 -2.74
C TYR A 94 -4.26 -24.55 -2.50
N CYS A 95 -4.46 -23.78 -3.58
CA CYS A 95 -4.85 -22.37 -3.54
C CYS A 95 -6.11 -22.16 -4.38
N SER A 96 -7.10 -21.48 -3.82
CA SER A 96 -8.35 -21.18 -4.53
C SER A 96 -8.11 -20.23 -5.71
N HIS A 97 -8.97 -20.24 -6.71
CA HIS A 97 -8.84 -19.36 -7.85
C HIS A 97 -8.90 -17.88 -7.43
N PRO A 98 -7.98 -17.02 -7.93
CA PRO A 98 -7.97 -15.60 -7.63
C PRO A 98 -9.29 -14.92 -8.03
N LYS A 99 -9.87 -14.15 -7.11
CA LYS A 99 -11.11 -13.38 -7.33
C LYS A 99 -10.89 -11.90 -7.04
N GLN A 100 -11.42 -11.04 -7.91
CA GLN A 100 -11.42 -9.60 -7.66
C GLN A 100 -12.32 -9.26 -6.46
N PHE A 101 -11.90 -8.29 -5.64
CA PHE A 101 -12.60 -7.90 -4.43
C PHE A 101 -12.86 -9.07 -3.48
N TYR A 102 -11.89 -9.99 -3.43
CA TYR A 102 -11.95 -11.16 -2.56
C TYR A 102 -12.05 -10.74 -1.09
N TRP A 103 -12.81 -11.50 -0.32
CA TRP A 103 -12.83 -11.44 1.12
C TRP A 103 -12.91 -12.86 1.69
N PHE A 104 -12.20 -13.10 2.78
CA PHE A 104 -12.21 -14.41 3.41
C PHE A 104 -13.40 -14.54 4.34
N ASN A 105 -14.25 -15.53 4.08
CA ASN A 105 -15.36 -15.91 4.94
C ASN A 105 -15.04 -17.26 5.61
N PRO A 106 -14.59 -17.26 6.88
CA PRO A 106 -14.21 -18.50 7.54
C PRO A 106 -15.36 -19.49 7.68
N VAL A 107 -16.58 -18.96 7.82
CA VAL A 107 -17.77 -19.81 7.95
C VAL A 107 -18.10 -20.54 6.64
N GLU A 108 -18.02 -19.82 5.52
CA GLU A 108 -18.28 -20.40 4.19
C GLU A 108 -17.25 -21.46 3.82
N VAL A 109 -15.98 -21.21 4.13
CA VAL A 109 -14.88 -22.16 3.88
C VAL A 109 -15.08 -23.43 4.72
N LEU A 110 -15.30 -23.30 6.03
CA LEU A 110 -15.54 -24.44 6.89
C LEU A 110 -16.80 -25.25 6.51
N VAL A 111 -17.87 -24.57 6.10
CA VAL A 111 -19.09 -25.25 5.67
C VAL A 111 -18.92 -25.96 4.32
N SER A 112 -18.13 -25.39 3.41
CA SER A 112 -17.86 -26.02 2.11
C SER A 112 -16.99 -27.28 2.22
N GLU A 113 -16.08 -27.31 3.18
CA GLU A 113 -15.21 -28.45 3.48
C GLU A 113 -15.98 -29.58 4.20
N LEU A 114 -16.87 -29.23 5.12
CA LEU A 114 -17.72 -30.19 5.80
C LEU A 114 -18.84 -30.60 4.85
N LEU A 115 -18.71 -31.78 4.22
CA LEU A 115 -19.63 -32.45 3.23
C LEU A 115 -21.12 -32.46 3.59
N ALA A 116 -21.53 -31.88 4.69
CA ALA A 116 -22.84 -32.05 5.29
C ALA A 116 -23.88 -30.97 4.94
N GLY A 117 -23.58 -29.97 4.12
CA GLY A 117 -24.57 -28.92 3.79
C GLY A 117 -25.20 -28.25 5.03
N ALA A 118 -24.52 -28.25 6.16
CA ALA A 118 -25.03 -27.76 7.43
C ALA A 118 -25.27 -26.26 7.33
N LYS A 119 -26.53 -25.84 7.38
CA LYS A 119 -26.89 -24.44 7.54
C LYS A 119 -26.60 -24.02 8.97
N ILE A 120 -25.48 -23.38 9.19
CA ILE A 120 -25.14 -22.80 10.50
C ILE A 120 -25.92 -21.49 10.62
N ALA A 121 -26.87 -21.44 11.55
CA ALA A 121 -27.55 -20.20 11.91
C ALA A 121 -26.58 -19.34 12.72
N LEU A 122 -26.03 -18.30 12.06
CA LEU A 122 -25.11 -17.35 12.70
C LEU A 122 -25.90 -16.33 13.52
N PRO A 123 -25.42 -15.96 14.72
CA PRO A 123 -25.96 -14.83 15.49
C PRO A 123 -25.86 -13.54 14.66
N SER A 124 -26.81 -12.61 14.86
CA SER A 124 -26.85 -11.31 14.16
C SER A 124 -25.56 -10.49 14.32
N GLU A 125 -24.91 -10.61 15.46
CA GLU A 125 -23.64 -9.95 15.75
C GLU A 125 -22.51 -10.48 14.86
N ALA A 126 -22.44 -11.80 14.64
CA ALA A 126 -21.46 -12.41 13.75
C ALA A 126 -21.65 -11.97 12.30
N ILE A 127 -22.89 -11.83 11.84
CA ILE A 127 -23.21 -11.34 10.48
C ILE A 127 -22.73 -9.91 10.30
N THR A 128 -22.89 -9.06 11.31
CA THR A 128 -22.42 -7.66 11.28
C THR A 128 -20.89 -7.59 11.17
N VAL A 129 -20.17 -8.39 11.97
CA VAL A 129 -18.69 -8.46 11.92
C VAL A 129 -18.20 -8.94 10.55
N LEU A 130 -18.81 -9.98 10.00
CA LEU A 130 -18.48 -10.51 8.67
C LEU A 130 -18.73 -9.46 7.57
N THR A 131 -19.80 -8.67 7.71
CA THR A 131 -20.09 -7.57 6.75
C THR A 131 -19.03 -6.48 6.78
N ILE A 132 -18.59 -6.07 7.98
CA ILE A 132 -17.50 -5.08 8.15
C ILE A 132 -16.20 -5.62 7.57
N LEU A 133 -15.88 -6.88 7.83
CA LEU A 133 -14.69 -7.56 7.31
C LEU A 133 -14.70 -7.59 5.78
N ARG A 134 -15.86 -7.90 5.18
CA ARG A 134 -16.05 -7.90 3.73
C ARG A 134 -15.80 -6.51 3.12
N ILE A 135 -16.46 -5.48 3.65
CA ILE A 135 -16.32 -4.11 3.15
C ILE A 135 -14.86 -3.64 3.30
N GLY A 136 -14.26 -3.86 4.47
CA GLY A 136 -12.88 -3.48 4.74
C GLY A 136 -11.90 -4.18 3.77
N SER A 137 -12.05 -5.48 3.51
CA SER A 137 -11.20 -6.22 2.58
C SER A 137 -11.32 -5.71 1.15
N GLN A 138 -12.53 -5.34 0.71
CA GLN A 138 -12.74 -4.75 -0.62
C GLN A 138 -12.11 -3.37 -0.78
N ILE A 139 -12.21 -2.52 0.27
CA ILE A 139 -11.55 -1.21 0.28
C ILE A 139 -10.03 -1.39 0.28
N MET A 140 -9.49 -2.27 1.10
CA MET A 140 -8.07 -2.61 1.15
C MET A 140 -7.54 -3.04 -0.23
N TYR A 141 -8.26 -3.95 -0.90
CA TYR A 141 -7.93 -4.37 -2.26
C TYR A 141 -7.87 -3.19 -3.23
N GLY A 142 -8.91 -2.34 -3.22
CA GLY A 142 -8.97 -1.14 -4.06
C GLY A 142 -7.83 -0.16 -3.79
N CYS A 143 -7.46 0.03 -2.53
CA CYS A 143 -6.36 0.89 -2.12
C CYS A 143 -5.01 0.39 -2.65
N PHE A 144 -4.69 -0.90 -2.52
CA PHE A 144 -3.42 -1.42 -3.04
C PHE A 144 -3.36 -1.40 -4.56
N MET A 145 -4.47 -1.72 -5.26
CA MET A 145 -4.53 -1.64 -6.72
C MET A 145 -4.41 -0.21 -7.24
N ALA A 146 -5.12 0.75 -6.64
CA ALA A 146 -4.97 2.17 -6.97
C ALA A 146 -3.57 2.68 -6.62
N GLY A 147 -3.04 2.27 -5.47
CA GLY A 147 -1.71 2.65 -5.00
C GLY A 147 -0.61 2.27 -5.99
N ILE A 148 -0.60 1.04 -6.51
CA ILE A 148 0.42 0.64 -7.50
C ILE A 148 0.28 1.41 -8.82
N CYS A 149 -0.95 1.61 -9.30
CA CYS A 149 -1.19 2.38 -10.52
C CYS A 149 -0.68 3.82 -10.39
N ILE A 150 -1.04 4.51 -9.29
CA ILE A 150 -0.65 5.90 -9.07
C ILE A 150 0.87 6.01 -8.89
N ASN A 151 1.49 5.13 -8.09
CA ASN A 151 2.95 5.14 -7.91
C ASN A 151 3.69 4.89 -9.22
N THR A 152 3.20 3.99 -10.08
CA THR A 152 3.78 3.74 -11.40
C THR A 152 3.72 5.00 -12.27
N VAL A 153 2.58 5.68 -12.31
CA VAL A 153 2.43 6.95 -13.02
C VAL A 153 3.37 8.02 -12.47
N LEU A 154 3.53 8.11 -11.14
CA LEU A 154 4.41 9.08 -10.48
C LEU A 154 5.89 8.86 -10.81
N VAL A 155 6.36 7.61 -10.96
CA VAL A 155 7.73 7.34 -11.41
C VAL A 155 8.01 8.00 -12.76
N PHE A 156 7.10 7.86 -13.74
CA PHE A 156 7.27 8.43 -15.09
C PHE A 156 7.09 9.95 -15.11
N LEU A 157 6.20 10.50 -14.28
CA LEU A 157 5.92 11.95 -14.26
C LEU A 157 6.88 12.75 -13.38
N SER A 158 7.56 12.12 -12.41
CA SER A 158 8.47 12.79 -11.49
C SER A 158 9.57 13.64 -12.17
N PRO A 159 10.20 13.23 -13.29
CA PRO A 159 11.17 14.08 -14.00
C PRO A 159 10.60 15.39 -14.54
N LEU A 160 9.28 15.45 -14.82
CA LEU A 160 8.62 16.66 -15.33
C LEU A 160 8.59 17.81 -14.32
N VAL A 161 8.69 17.50 -13.01
CA VAL A 161 8.74 18.49 -11.92
C VAL A 161 9.87 19.50 -12.12
N ILE A 162 10.97 19.09 -12.78
CA ILE A 162 12.15 19.95 -12.99
C ILE A 162 11.82 21.13 -13.91
N ARG A 163 10.88 20.96 -14.87
CA ARG A 163 10.59 21.92 -15.94
C ARG A 163 9.79 23.14 -15.49
N THR A 164 8.70 22.94 -14.69
CA THR A 164 7.81 24.04 -14.31
C THR A 164 7.27 23.92 -12.89
N ARG A 165 6.90 25.05 -12.30
CA ARG A 165 6.33 25.11 -10.94
C ARG A 165 4.92 24.50 -10.87
N TRP A 166 4.13 24.65 -11.93
CA TRP A 166 2.76 24.12 -12.00
C TRP A 166 2.73 22.59 -11.98
N TRP A 167 3.65 21.95 -12.71
CA TRP A 167 3.82 20.49 -12.65
C TRP A 167 4.20 20.01 -11.25
N SER A 168 5.03 20.79 -10.54
CA SER A 168 5.40 20.44 -9.17
C SER A 168 4.19 20.40 -8.23
N LEU A 169 3.26 21.36 -8.34
CA LEU A 169 2.05 21.38 -7.52
C LEU A 169 1.10 20.23 -7.86
N ALA A 170 0.85 19.99 -9.14
CA ALA A 170 -0.02 18.89 -9.58
C ALA A 170 0.52 17.53 -9.14
N LEU A 171 1.83 17.29 -9.29
CA LEU A 171 2.46 16.04 -8.87
C LEU A 171 2.53 15.91 -7.35
N SER A 172 2.70 17.00 -6.60
CA SER A 172 2.62 16.96 -5.14
C SER A 172 1.21 16.55 -4.67
N PHE A 173 0.16 17.05 -5.33
CA PHE A 173 -1.21 16.65 -5.02
C PHE A 173 -1.48 15.18 -5.35
N LEU A 174 -1.06 14.70 -6.53
CA LEU A 174 -1.19 13.30 -6.91
C LEU A 174 -0.40 12.37 -5.98
N SER A 175 0.77 12.81 -5.54
CA SER A 175 1.62 12.12 -4.58
C SER A 175 0.97 12.04 -3.19
N ALA A 176 0.28 13.09 -2.75
CA ALA A 176 -0.50 13.09 -1.52
C ALA A 176 -1.61 12.04 -1.57
N ILE A 177 -2.33 11.97 -2.69
CA ILE A 177 -3.36 10.94 -2.90
C ILE A 177 -2.73 9.53 -2.84
N ALA A 178 -1.58 9.32 -3.49
CA ALA A 178 -0.89 8.03 -3.45
C ALA A 178 -0.52 7.63 -2.02
N GLY A 179 0.09 8.54 -1.24
CA GLY A 179 0.44 8.30 0.17
C GLY A 179 -0.78 7.94 1.01
N ILE A 180 -1.84 8.75 0.94
CA ILE A 180 -3.09 8.48 1.68
C ILE A 180 -3.67 7.12 1.31
N VAL A 181 -3.76 6.79 0.02
CA VAL A 181 -4.36 5.54 -0.45
C VAL A 181 -3.56 4.33 0.00
N VAL A 182 -2.24 4.33 -0.16
CA VAL A 182 -1.39 3.19 0.26
C VAL A 182 -1.38 3.05 1.77
N SER A 183 -1.23 4.14 2.53
CA SER A 183 -1.23 4.13 3.99
C SER A 183 -2.58 3.71 4.57
N LEU A 184 -3.70 4.13 3.95
CA LEU A 184 -5.04 3.69 4.32
C LEU A 184 -5.21 2.18 4.07
N GLY A 185 -4.75 1.68 2.92
CA GLY A 185 -4.75 0.25 2.61
C GLY A 185 -3.98 -0.56 3.66
N ALA A 186 -2.78 -0.13 4.02
CA ALA A 186 -1.96 -0.78 5.06
C ALA A 186 -2.60 -0.72 6.45
N ALA A 187 -3.21 0.40 6.82
CA ALA A 187 -3.92 0.55 8.09
C ALA A 187 -5.14 -0.38 8.16
N ILE A 188 -5.98 -0.41 7.12
CA ILE A 188 -7.15 -1.30 7.04
C ILE A 188 -6.71 -2.76 7.11
N ALA A 189 -5.67 -3.16 6.35
CA ALA A 189 -5.12 -4.51 6.38
C ALA A 189 -4.68 -4.90 7.80
N THR A 190 -4.02 -3.98 8.50
CA THR A 190 -3.58 -4.19 9.88
C THR A 190 -4.78 -4.40 10.82
N VAL A 191 -5.76 -3.51 10.77
CA VAL A 191 -6.96 -3.59 11.62
C VAL A 191 -7.72 -4.88 11.36
N ILE A 192 -7.96 -5.24 10.10
CA ILE A 192 -8.69 -6.45 9.72
C ILE A 192 -7.97 -7.71 10.23
N THR A 193 -6.66 -7.79 10.02
CA THR A 193 -5.87 -8.96 10.41
C THR A 193 -5.85 -9.13 11.93
N PHE A 194 -5.64 -8.06 12.69
CA PHE A 194 -5.66 -8.13 14.15
C PHE A 194 -7.06 -8.42 14.69
N ALA A 195 -8.10 -7.82 14.11
CA ALA A 195 -9.48 -8.09 14.49
C ALA A 195 -9.86 -9.55 14.20
N ALA A 196 -9.48 -10.08 13.03
CA ALA A 196 -9.70 -11.48 12.69
C ALA A 196 -8.96 -12.42 13.66
N LYS A 197 -7.69 -12.13 13.97
CA LYS A 197 -6.92 -12.90 14.96
C LYS A 197 -7.64 -12.93 16.31
N ILE A 198 -8.01 -11.77 16.87
CA ILE A 198 -8.66 -11.67 18.17
C ILE A 198 -10.01 -12.41 18.15
N ALA A 199 -10.84 -12.19 17.12
CA ALA A 199 -12.17 -12.81 17.01
C ALA A 199 -12.10 -14.33 16.93
N LEU A 200 -11.12 -14.87 16.18
CA LEU A 200 -10.97 -16.32 16.00
C LEU A 200 -10.33 -17.00 17.21
N THR A 201 -9.42 -16.32 17.91
CA THR A 201 -8.76 -16.89 19.10
C THR A 201 -9.54 -16.66 20.40
N ALA A 202 -10.57 -15.79 20.41
CA ALA A 202 -11.43 -15.56 21.58
C ALA A 202 -12.44 -16.70 21.84
N GLN A 203 -12.53 -17.68 20.94
CA GLN A 203 -13.44 -18.82 21.09
C GLN A 203 -12.73 -19.93 21.88
N ASP A 204 -12.76 -19.86 23.21
CA ASP A 204 -12.10 -20.81 24.11
C ASP A 204 -12.57 -22.27 23.91
N GLN A 205 -13.73 -22.46 23.32
CA GLN A 205 -14.29 -23.78 23.01
C GLN A 205 -13.66 -24.45 21.79
N LEU A 206 -13.05 -23.65 20.90
CA LEU A 206 -12.38 -24.11 19.70
C LEU A 206 -10.90 -23.79 19.83
N ASN A 207 -10.04 -24.80 19.81
CA ASN A 207 -8.59 -24.62 19.94
C ASN A 207 -7.99 -24.11 18.59
N ILE A 208 -8.50 -22.98 18.12
CA ILE A 208 -8.08 -22.33 16.85
C ILE A 208 -6.92 -21.39 17.13
N LYS A 209 -5.84 -21.49 16.35
CA LYS A 209 -4.69 -20.59 16.42
C LYS A 209 -4.66 -19.72 15.16
N ALA A 210 -4.49 -18.40 15.33
CA ALA A 210 -4.34 -17.47 14.23
C ALA A 210 -2.96 -16.80 14.28
N ASN A 211 -2.19 -16.95 13.20
CA ASN A 211 -0.85 -16.38 13.03
C ASN A 211 -0.89 -15.24 12.01
N ILE A 212 -0.10 -14.20 12.26
CA ILE A 212 0.01 -13.03 11.37
C ILE A 212 1.17 -13.24 10.42
N GLY A 213 0.97 -12.95 9.14
CA GLY A 213 1.99 -13.03 8.09
C GLY A 213 2.97 -11.86 8.14
N ILE A 214 4.02 -11.97 8.94
CA ILE A 214 4.99 -10.87 9.17
C ILE A 214 5.56 -10.31 7.87
N LYS A 215 5.86 -11.16 6.87
CA LYS A 215 6.43 -10.73 5.57
C LYS A 215 5.47 -9.78 4.84
N MET A 216 4.18 -10.10 4.79
CA MET A 216 3.15 -9.24 4.18
C MET A 216 3.12 -7.87 4.84
N PHE A 217 3.12 -7.82 6.19
CA PHE A 217 3.10 -6.58 6.96
C PHE A 217 4.33 -5.72 6.72
N VAL A 218 5.51 -6.34 6.72
CA VAL A 218 6.76 -5.62 6.41
C VAL A 218 6.71 -4.99 5.02
N PHE A 219 6.27 -5.72 4.00
CA PHE A 219 6.22 -5.21 2.63
C PHE A 219 5.21 -4.08 2.46
N MET A 220 4.00 -4.20 3.01
CA MET A 220 3.00 -3.15 2.87
C MET A 220 3.39 -1.87 3.63
N TRP A 221 4.02 -1.96 4.81
CA TRP A 221 4.46 -0.79 5.55
C TRP A 221 5.71 -0.15 4.95
N ILE A 222 6.65 -0.91 4.38
CA ILE A 222 7.76 -0.35 3.61
C ILE A 222 7.21 0.44 2.42
N ALA A 223 6.24 -0.11 1.68
CA ALA A 223 5.62 0.56 0.55
C ALA A 223 4.91 1.86 0.97
N ALA A 224 4.17 1.85 2.08
CA ALA A 224 3.49 3.02 2.61
C ALA A 224 4.49 4.11 3.01
N ILE A 225 5.49 3.78 3.82
CA ILE A 225 6.52 4.73 4.27
C ILE A 225 7.29 5.31 3.08
N ALA A 226 7.69 4.48 2.11
CA ALA A 226 8.40 4.95 0.93
C ALA A 226 7.57 5.94 0.10
N THR A 227 6.26 5.67 -0.09
CA THR A 227 5.35 6.57 -0.77
C THR A 227 5.18 7.89 -0.02
N ASP A 228 5.02 7.85 1.31
CA ASP A 228 4.88 9.04 2.15
C ASP A 228 6.16 9.90 2.17
N VAL A 229 7.33 9.29 2.22
CA VAL A 229 8.61 10.00 2.09
C VAL A 229 8.72 10.67 0.71
N ALA A 230 8.34 9.98 -0.37
CA ALA A 230 8.34 10.57 -1.70
C ALA A 230 7.37 11.75 -1.80
N PHE A 231 6.19 11.67 -1.18
CA PHE A 231 5.26 12.80 -1.07
C PHE A 231 5.88 13.99 -0.35
N LEU A 232 6.53 13.78 0.81
CA LEU A 232 7.19 14.86 1.56
C LEU A 232 8.28 15.54 0.74
N LEU A 233 9.05 14.77 -0.04
CA LEU A 233 10.06 15.34 -0.95
C LEU A 233 9.43 16.21 -2.04
N HIS A 234 8.30 15.79 -2.64
CA HIS A 234 7.58 16.59 -3.61
C HIS A 234 6.95 17.84 -3.01
N ALA A 235 6.36 17.75 -1.82
CA ALA A 235 5.80 18.87 -1.09
C ALA A 235 6.89 19.92 -0.76
N ALA A 236 8.05 19.47 -0.30
CA ALA A 236 9.20 20.35 -0.02
C ALA A 236 9.67 21.08 -1.28
N MET A 237 9.70 20.42 -2.45
CA MET A 237 10.04 21.08 -3.72
C MET A 237 9.01 22.12 -4.14
N GLY A 238 7.72 21.89 -3.89
CA GLY A 238 6.64 22.84 -4.19
C GLY A 238 6.75 24.12 -3.38
N CYS A 239 7.08 24.00 -2.09
CA CYS A 239 7.11 25.11 -1.14
C CYS A 239 8.44 25.89 -1.14
N CYS A 240 9.60 25.20 -1.18
CA CYS A 240 10.89 25.82 -0.85
C CYS A 240 11.80 26.10 -2.04
N CYS A 241 11.58 25.49 -3.20
CA CYS A 241 12.51 25.57 -4.33
C CYS A 241 11.93 26.36 -5.50
N LYS A 242 12.41 27.58 -5.75
CA LYS A 242 12.12 28.32 -6.99
C LYS A 242 12.76 27.59 -8.18
N PRO A 243 12.04 27.44 -9.31
CA PRO A 243 12.64 26.91 -10.55
C PRO A 243 13.69 27.90 -11.06
N ASP A 244 14.87 27.41 -11.42
CA ASP A 244 15.89 28.17 -12.13
C ASP A 244 15.38 28.51 -13.54
N ARG A 245 14.95 29.75 -13.75
CA ARG A 245 14.71 30.27 -15.09
C ARG A 245 16.07 30.71 -15.65
N ARG A 246 16.67 29.90 -16.48
CA ARG A 246 17.78 30.35 -17.32
C ARG A 246 17.23 31.35 -18.33
N VAL A 247 17.62 32.60 -18.21
CA VAL A 247 17.34 33.63 -19.20
C VAL A 247 18.44 33.51 -20.24
N VAL A 248 18.04 33.19 -21.48
CA VAL A 248 18.94 33.27 -22.64
C VAL A 248 18.98 34.73 -23.03
N ASP A 249 20.14 35.37 -22.88
CA ASP A 249 20.33 36.75 -23.32
C ASP A 249 20.40 36.80 -24.84
N SER A 250 20.17 37.99 -25.41
CA SER A 250 20.13 38.22 -26.88
C SER A 250 21.46 37.88 -27.60
N SER A 251 22.49 37.53 -26.84
CA SER A 251 23.79 37.05 -27.34
C SER A 251 23.93 35.52 -27.33
N GLY A 252 22.86 34.76 -26.97
CA GLY A 252 22.90 33.29 -26.90
C GLY A 252 23.64 32.68 -25.71
N ALA A 253 24.17 33.51 -24.79
CA ALA A 253 24.84 33.04 -23.60
C ALA A 253 23.86 32.82 -22.44
N THR A 254 23.92 31.66 -21.78
CA THR A 254 23.15 31.38 -20.57
C THR A 254 23.72 32.10 -19.37
N VAL A 255 23.09 33.19 -18.94
CA VAL A 255 23.51 33.96 -17.76
C VAL A 255 22.61 33.54 -16.57
N PRO A 256 23.19 33.30 -15.38
CA PRO A 256 22.43 33.14 -14.15
C PRO A 256 21.62 34.40 -13.87
N ASN A 257 20.34 34.28 -13.54
CA ASN A 257 19.45 35.38 -13.23
C ASN A 257 19.87 36.01 -11.87
N GLU A 258 20.95 36.75 -11.86
CA GLU A 258 21.36 37.54 -10.72
C GLU A 258 20.45 38.78 -10.64
N LYS A 259 19.86 38.98 -9.47
CA LYS A 259 18.86 39.95 -9.06
C LYS A 259 18.98 41.27 -9.84
N ARG A 260 18.05 41.52 -10.77
CA ARG A 260 17.81 42.91 -11.17
C ARG A 260 17.30 43.68 -9.95
N PRO A 261 17.91 44.80 -9.58
CA PRO A 261 17.33 45.64 -8.55
C PRO A 261 15.94 46.11 -9.03
N MET A 262 14.97 46.08 -8.15
CA MET A 262 13.55 46.27 -8.41
C MET A 262 13.15 47.72 -8.73
N VAL A 263 14.02 48.53 -9.30
CA VAL A 263 13.67 49.87 -9.80
C VAL A 263 14.49 50.19 -11.05
N ALA A 264 14.05 49.73 -12.21
CA ALA A 264 14.36 50.47 -13.43
C ALA A 264 13.26 51.53 -13.59
N LEU A 265 13.51 52.74 -13.19
CA LEU A 265 12.65 53.90 -13.51
C LEU A 265 12.45 53.95 -15.03
N PRO A 266 11.20 54.15 -15.53
CA PRO A 266 10.94 54.30 -16.94
C PRO A 266 11.84 55.36 -17.59
N GLU A 267 12.32 55.13 -18.80
CA GLU A 267 13.30 55.94 -19.51
C GLU A 267 12.94 57.43 -19.65
N PHE A 268 11.64 57.77 -19.62
CA PHE A 268 11.15 59.13 -19.70
C PHE A 268 11.45 59.95 -18.44
N VAL A 269 11.63 59.34 -17.27
CA VAL A 269 12.00 60.00 -16.03
C VAL A 269 13.49 60.34 -16.02
N ARG A 270 14.31 59.56 -16.75
CA ARG A 270 15.74 59.79 -16.88
C ARG A 270 16.06 60.97 -17.77
N ARG A 271 15.27 61.23 -18.83
CA ARG A 271 15.44 62.36 -19.76
C ARG A 271 15.16 63.71 -19.10
N ARG A 272 14.22 63.80 -18.15
CA ARG A 272 13.93 65.09 -17.48
C ARG A 272 15.04 65.55 -16.53
N ARG A 273 15.88 64.64 -16.04
CA ARG A 273 16.96 64.98 -15.12
C ARG A 273 18.25 65.48 -15.83
N SER A 274 18.42 65.18 -17.09
CA SER A 274 19.55 65.62 -17.88
C SER A 274 19.34 66.97 -18.53
N GLN A 275 18.08 67.50 -18.61
CA GLN A 275 17.79 68.87 -19.12
C GLN A 275 17.69 69.94 -18.06
N GLY A 276 17.81 69.62 -16.76
CA GLY A 276 17.76 70.55 -15.62
C GLY A 276 19.11 71.03 -15.10
N VAL A 277 20.24 70.70 -15.74
CA VAL A 277 21.60 71.05 -15.23
C VAL A 277 22.35 71.96 -16.23
N SER A 278 21.65 72.53 -17.23
CA SER A 278 22.27 73.59 -18.08
C SER A 278 21.38 74.82 -18.07
N GLN A 279 21.37 75.57 -16.99
CA GLN A 279 21.12 77.01 -16.86
C GLN A 279 21.92 77.54 -15.72
#